data_da2d9f502e0591ce8f0aa695146dfde3
#
_entry.id   da2d9f502e0591ce8f0aa695146dfde3
#
_cell.length_a   1.000
_cell.length_b   1.000
_cell.length_c   1.000
_cell.angle_alpha   90.00
_cell.angle_beta   90.00
_cell.angle_gamma   90.00
#
_symmetry.space_group_name_H-M   'P 1'
#
loop_
_entity.id
_entity.type
_entity.pdbx_description
1 polymer ?
#
loop_
_entity_poly.entity_id
_entity_poly.type
_entity_poly.pdbx_seq_one_letter_code
_entity_poly.pdbx_strand_id
1 'polypeptide(L)'
;MAHILAADIGGTNSRFALFEYSGGRLEMVDSIWLKTHGASSFQELLSQLWASDFSAQPGTFQSGALAVAGAVQHGMVCENLPNAPWGVDLNEVSFGSVPVRLINDFVAQAYACRTLAVEDSLIIQHGIAEEIGVVGVIGAGTGLGYSALLHTHGTWIALPSEGGHMAFPFYGRAELEYAEFNCQRSGRNWAEGDSVVTGLGLSLIHEFLTGETLAPEDVSQSITQESETAKWFARFYGRACRNWTLALMAHGGLFIAGGMAAKNTMLVNHPCFIEEFHNTHVYSNFLRSVPIKLNTNEESGLFGAAFYAQQLLGSE
;
A
#
# COMPACT_ATOMS: atom_id res chain seq x y z
N MET A 1 8.84 -28.64 -0.63
CA MET A 1 9.37 -27.52 0.17
C MET A 1 10.19 -26.68 -0.78
N ALA A 2 9.86 -25.41 -0.93
CA ALA A 2 10.61 -24.46 -1.76
C ALA A 2 10.92 -23.22 -0.94
N HIS A 3 12.10 -22.63 -1.16
CA HIS A 3 12.48 -21.35 -0.57
C HIS A 3 12.19 -20.22 -1.55
N ILE A 4 11.72 -19.11 -1.05
CA ILE A 4 11.29 -17.94 -1.82
C ILE A 4 11.95 -16.69 -1.22
N LEU A 5 12.62 -15.91 -2.07
CA LEU A 5 13.13 -14.61 -1.70
C LEU A 5 12.03 -13.55 -1.88
N ALA A 6 11.72 -12.81 -0.83
CA ALA A 6 10.86 -11.64 -0.90
C ALA A 6 11.61 -10.38 -0.45
N ALA A 7 11.30 -9.25 -1.07
CA ALA A 7 11.79 -7.96 -0.58
C ALA A 7 10.71 -6.88 -0.65
N ASP A 8 10.85 -5.88 0.22
CA ASP A 8 10.12 -4.62 0.22
C ASP A 8 11.14 -3.49 0.25
N ILE A 9 11.37 -2.86 -0.90
CA ILE A 9 12.43 -1.88 -1.15
C ILE A 9 11.81 -0.49 -1.19
N GLY A 10 11.86 0.20 -0.07
CA GLY A 10 11.49 1.60 0.03
C GLY A 10 12.70 2.53 -0.10
N GLY A 11 12.47 3.82 -0.24
CA GLY A 11 13.55 4.80 -0.40
C GLY A 11 14.45 5.00 0.83
N THR A 12 13.97 4.66 2.02
CA THR A 12 14.73 4.81 3.27
C THR A 12 15.29 3.50 3.79
N ASN A 13 14.45 2.48 3.80
CA ASN A 13 14.79 1.14 4.29
C ASN A 13 14.34 0.10 3.25
N SER A 14 15.12 -0.98 3.17
CA SER A 14 14.83 -2.17 2.40
C SER A 14 14.76 -3.36 3.34
N ARG A 15 13.72 -4.16 3.19
CA ARG A 15 13.50 -5.39 3.96
C ARG A 15 13.65 -6.56 3.03
N PHE A 16 14.38 -7.58 3.43
CA PHE A 16 14.48 -8.84 2.71
C PHE A 16 14.04 -9.96 3.64
N ALA A 17 13.35 -10.95 3.08
CA ALA A 17 12.92 -12.11 3.83
C ALA A 17 13.06 -13.39 2.98
N LEU A 18 13.40 -14.47 3.65
CA LEU A 18 13.35 -15.82 3.13
C LEU A 18 12.10 -16.49 3.65
N PHE A 19 11.30 -16.99 2.72
CA PHE A 19 10.11 -17.77 3.04
C PHE A 19 10.31 -19.23 2.66
N GLU A 20 9.74 -20.10 3.48
CA GLU A 20 9.51 -21.49 3.14
C GLU A 20 8.08 -21.67 2.63
N TYR A 21 7.93 -22.31 1.46
CA TYR A 21 6.63 -22.67 0.91
C TYR A 21 6.45 -24.18 0.93
N SER A 22 5.46 -24.65 1.69
CA SER A 22 5.14 -26.06 1.85
C SER A 22 3.65 -26.26 2.14
N GLY A 23 3.01 -27.19 1.46
CA GLY A 23 1.62 -27.55 1.69
C GLY A 23 0.62 -26.39 1.51
N GLY A 24 0.91 -25.43 0.62
CA GLY A 24 0.06 -24.27 0.38
C GLY A 24 0.26 -23.10 1.38
N ARG A 25 1.23 -23.23 2.29
CA ARG A 25 1.53 -22.20 3.30
C ARG A 25 2.87 -21.54 3.04
N LEU A 26 2.91 -20.23 3.30
CA LEU A 26 4.12 -19.41 3.35
C LEU A 26 4.49 -19.14 4.80
N GLU A 27 5.70 -19.49 5.17
CA GLU A 27 6.26 -19.21 6.50
C GLU A 27 7.55 -18.42 6.35
N MET A 28 7.66 -17.28 7.02
CA MET A 28 8.87 -16.47 7.04
C MET A 28 9.89 -17.15 7.97
N VAL A 29 11.03 -17.54 7.43
CA VAL A 29 12.07 -18.25 8.18
C VAL A 29 13.24 -17.38 8.56
N ASP A 30 13.47 -16.30 7.81
CA ASP A 30 14.51 -15.31 8.11
C ASP A 30 14.16 -13.95 7.50
N SER A 31 14.64 -12.87 8.12
CA SER A 31 14.48 -11.53 7.57
C SER A 31 15.61 -10.59 8.02
N ILE A 32 15.91 -9.61 7.17
CA ILE A 32 16.92 -8.58 7.44
C ILE A 32 16.45 -7.22 6.95
N TRP A 33 16.88 -6.19 7.66
CA TRP A 33 16.67 -4.79 7.31
C TRP A 33 17.97 -4.13 6.91
N LEU A 34 17.98 -3.47 5.76
CA LEU A 34 19.11 -2.68 5.27
C LEU A 34 18.66 -1.23 5.07
N LYS A 35 19.61 -0.30 5.15
CA LYS A 35 19.39 1.11 4.85
C LYS A 35 19.51 1.34 3.35
N THR A 36 18.41 1.66 2.66
CA THR A 36 18.43 1.93 1.21
C THR A 36 19.37 3.07 0.85
N HIS A 37 19.34 4.17 1.61
CA HIS A 37 20.24 5.31 1.40
C HIS A 37 21.70 5.03 1.81
N GLY A 38 22.00 3.88 2.43
CA GLY A 38 23.36 3.42 2.73
C GLY A 38 24.05 2.77 1.54
N ALA A 39 23.33 2.54 0.44
CA ALA A 39 23.86 2.00 -0.80
C ALA A 39 23.82 3.05 -1.92
N SER A 40 24.84 3.08 -2.76
CA SER A 40 24.94 3.98 -3.92
C SER A 40 24.23 3.42 -5.17
N SER A 41 23.84 2.14 -5.14
CA SER A 41 23.13 1.45 -6.21
C SER A 41 22.38 0.22 -5.69
N PHE A 42 21.50 -0.33 -6.52
CA PHE A 42 20.84 -1.60 -6.22
C PHE A 42 21.84 -2.76 -6.10
N GLN A 43 22.86 -2.79 -6.95
CA GLN A 43 23.94 -3.79 -6.91
C GLN A 43 24.69 -3.75 -5.58
N GLU A 44 24.95 -2.54 -5.05
CA GLU A 44 25.60 -2.39 -3.76
C GLU A 44 24.68 -2.85 -2.62
N LEU A 45 23.39 -2.53 -2.67
CA LEU A 45 22.40 -3.01 -1.70
C LEU A 45 22.38 -4.55 -1.65
N LEU A 46 22.35 -5.23 -2.82
CA LEU A 46 22.43 -6.69 -2.89
C LEU A 46 23.79 -7.21 -2.39
N SER A 47 24.89 -6.52 -2.64
CA SER A 47 26.20 -6.91 -2.13
C SER A 47 26.23 -6.86 -0.60
N GLN A 48 25.63 -5.84 0.01
CA GLN A 48 25.48 -5.76 1.46
C GLN A 48 24.59 -6.90 2.00
N LEU A 49 23.50 -7.24 1.29
CA LEU A 49 22.62 -8.36 1.64
C LEU A 49 23.41 -9.68 1.66
N TRP A 50 24.12 -9.97 0.58
CA TRP A 50 24.87 -11.24 0.47
C TRP A 50 26.10 -11.34 1.38
N ALA A 51 26.60 -10.21 1.87
CA ALA A 51 27.69 -10.17 2.85
C ALA A 51 27.22 -10.23 4.30
N SER A 52 25.91 -10.18 4.54
CA SER A 52 25.31 -10.26 5.87
C SER A 52 25.08 -11.71 6.34
N ASP A 53 24.56 -11.86 7.55
CA ASP A 53 24.16 -13.17 8.11
C ASP A 53 22.80 -13.68 7.57
N PHE A 54 22.25 -13.02 6.53
CA PHE A 54 20.97 -13.43 5.94
C PHE A 54 21.08 -14.82 5.31
N SER A 55 20.14 -15.69 5.62
CA SER A 55 20.18 -17.11 5.28
C SER A 55 20.08 -17.42 3.79
N ALA A 56 19.51 -16.49 2.98
CA ALA A 56 19.45 -16.66 1.55
C ALA A 56 20.72 -16.18 0.85
N GLN A 57 21.17 -16.94 -0.13
CA GLN A 57 22.25 -16.61 -1.06
C GLN A 57 21.77 -16.86 -2.50
N PRO A 58 22.37 -16.24 -3.53
CA PRO A 58 22.04 -16.57 -4.92
C PRO A 58 22.09 -18.07 -5.17
N GLY A 59 20.95 -18.62 -5.68
CA GLY A 59 20.83 -20.06 -5.96
C GLY A 59 20.31 -20.92 -4.79
N THR A 60 20.09 -20.37 -3.59
CA THR A 60 19.52 -21.13 -2.45
C THR A 60 17.99 -21.07 -2.39
N PHE A 61 17.36 -20.24 -3.21
CA PHE A 61 15.90 -20.12 -3.34
C PHE A 61 15.46 -20.43 -4.77
N GLN A 62 14.19 -20.79 -4.97
CA GLN A 62 13.65 -21.28 -6.24
C GLN A 62 12.89 -20.21 -7.02
N SER A 63 12.42 -19.15 -6.34
CA SER A 63 11.80 -17.99 -6.98
C SER A 63 11.98 -16.75 -6.11
N GLY A 64 11.72 -15.57 -6.66
CA GLY A 64 11.76 -14.34 -5.87
C GLY A 64 10.86 -13.23 -6.42
N ALA A 65 10.44 -12.34 -5.52
CA ALA A 65 9.79 -11.10 -5.90
C ALA A 65 10.26 -9.94 -4.99
N LEU A 66 10.54 -8.81 -5.62
CA LEU A 66 10.96 -7.61 -4.93
C LEU A 66 9.89 -6.54 -5.13
N ALA A 67 9.20 -6.19 -4.06
CA ALA A 67 8.28 -5.05 -4.05
C ALA A 67 9.05 -3.75 -4.00
N VAL A 68 8.70 -2.79 -4.83
CA VAL A 68 9.37 -1.50 -4.93
C VAL A 68 8.36 -0.37 -4.89
N ALA A 69 8.70 0.72 -4.19
CA ALA A 69 7.88 1.93 -4.14
C ALA A 69 8.06 2.73 -5.44
N GLY A 70 7.35 2.34 -6.50
CA GLY A 70 7.42 3.04 -7.80
C GLY A 70 6.80 2.24 -8.93
N ALA A 71 6.76 2.85 -10.12
CA ALA A 71 6.23 2.24 -11.32
C ALA A 71 7.17 1.14 -11.84
N VAL A 72 6.65 -0.06 -12.02
CA VAL A 72 7.41 -1.22 -12.50
C VAL A 72 7.12 -1.47 -13.98
N GLN A 73 8.17 -1.56 -14.78
CA GLN A 73 8.13 -1.86 -16.21
C GLN A 73 8.49 -3.34 -16.45
N HIS A 74 7.60 -4.07 -17.13
CA HIS A 74 7.78 -5.47 -17.53
C HIS A 74 8.19 -6.44 -16.40
N GLY A 75 7.96 -6.07 -15.13
CA GLY A 75 8.39 -6.86 -13.97
C GLY A 75 9.91 -6.88 -13.76
N MET A 76 10.66 -5.97 -14.40
CA MET A 76 12.12 -5.99 -14.42
C MET A 76 12.78 -4.68 -14.01
N VAL A 77 12.13 -3.54 -14.25
CA VAL A 77 12.75 -2.22 -14.06
C VAL A 77 11.83 -1.30 -13.28
N CYS A 78 12.36 -0.62 -12.28
CA CYS A 78 11.80 0.56 -11.62
C CYS A 78 12.85 1.68 -11.66
N GLU A 79 12.66 2.65 -12.55
CA GLU A 79 13.67 3.69 -12.82
C GLU A 79 13.91 4.60 -11.61
N ASN A 80 12.86 4.86 -10.83
CA ASN A 80 12.92 5.84 -9.75
C ASN A 80 12.29 5.27 -8.47
N LEU A 81 13.07 5.27 -7.39
CA LEU A 81 12.56 5.03 -6.05
C LEU A 81 12.42 6.37 -5.31
N PRO A 82 11.31 6.65 -4.62
CA PRO A 82 11.20 7.83 -3.78
C PRO A 82 12.34 7.89 -2.75
N ASN A 83 12.99 9.04 -2.63
CA ASN A 83 14.09 9.28 -1.69
C ASN A 83 15.36 8.40 -1.88
N ALA A 84 15.49 7.71 -2.99
CA ALA A 84 16.74 7.05 -3.39
C ALA A 84 17.29 7.68 -4.67
N PRO A 85 18.62 7.83 -4.82
CA PRO A 85 19.22 8.42 -6.02
C PRO A 85 19.37 7.41 -7.17
N TRP A 86 18.87 6.19 -7.01
CA TRP A 86 18.97 5.09 -7.95
C TRP A 86 17.65 4.33 -8.09
N GLY A 87 17.50 3.63 -9.20
CA GLY A 87 16.41 2.71 -9.47
C GLY A 87 16.79 1.25 -9.33
N VAL A 88 15.86 0.34 -9.59
CA VAL A 88 16.10 -1.10 -9.58
C VAL A 88 15.97 -1.62 -11.01
N ASP A 89 17.05 -2.23 -11.52
CA ASP A 89 17.04 -2.94 -12.80
C ASP A 89 17.53 -4.39 -12.61
N LEU A 90 16.62 -5.36 -12.76
CA LEU A 90 16.97 -6.77 -12.62
C LEU A 90 17.81 -7.31 -13.79
N ASN A 91 17.92 -6.57 -14.91
CA ASN A 91 18.78 -6.96 -16.01
C ASN A 91 20.26 -6.72 -15.70
N GLU A 92 20.57 -5.89 -14.72
CA GLU A 92 21.94 -5.56 -14.30
C GLU A 92 22.48 -6.45 -13.18
N VAL A 93 21.64 -7.35 -12.63
CA VAL A 93 21.99 -8.23 -11.51
C VAL A 93 21.66 -9.68 -11.84
N SER A 94 22.32 -10.60 -11.14
CA SER A 94 22.10 -12.03 -11.36
C SER A 94 21.67 -12.74 -10.08
N PHE A 95 20.57 -13.45 -10.17
CA PHE A 95 20.11 -14.40 -9.15
C PHE A 95 20.34 -15.87 -9.60
N GLY A 96 21.26 -16.09 -10.57
CA GLY A 96 21.44 -17.37 -11.23
C GLY A 96 20.30 -17.67 -12.23
N SER A 97 19.84 -18.92 -12.28
CA SER A 97 18.68 -19.30 -13.11
C SER A 97 17.33 -19.12 -12.42
N VAL A 98 17.31 -18.48 -11.25
CA VAL A 98 16.09 -18.31 -10.45
C VAL A 98 15.21 -17.22 -11.05
N PRO A 99 13.90 -17.46 -11.28
CA PRO A 99 12.98 -16.42 -11.71
C PRO A 99 12.76 -15.40 -10.58
N VAL A 100 13.19 -14.16 -10.82
CA VAL A 100 12.94 -13.04 -9.92
C VAL A 100 12.20 -11.94 -10.69
N ARG A 101 11.23 -11.29 -10.05
CA ARG A 101 10.44 -10.20 -10.65
C ARG A 101 10.31 -9.03 -9.69
N LEU A 102 10.18 -7.83 -10.28
CA LEU A 102 9.72 -6.65 -9.56
C LEU A 102 8.19 -6.58 -9.58
N ILE A 103 7.63 -6.13 -8.48
CA ILE A 103 6.24 -5.71 -8.37
C ILE A 103 6.19 -4.35 -7.66
N ASN A 104 5.14 -3.56 -7.91
CA ASN A 104 4.91 -2.35 -7.13
C ASN A 104 4.53 -2.71 -5.68
N ASP A 105 4.85 -1.84 -4.72
CA ASP A 105 4.59 -2.04 -3.29
C ASP A 105 3.09 -2.24 -2.98
N PHE A 106 2.18 -1.50 -3.63
CA PHE A 106 0.73 -1.71 -3.47
C PHE A 106 0.22 -2.98 -4.18
N VAL A 107 0.87 -3.43 -5.22
CA VAL A 107 0.64 -4.77 -5.80
C VAL A 107 0.99 -5.85 -4.78
N ALA A 108 2.10 -5.69 -4.05
CA ALA A 108 2.44 -6.60 -2.95
C ALA A 108 1.39 -6.56 -1.84
N GLN A 109 0.90 -5.37 -1.44
CA GLN A 109 -0.19 -5.25 -0.47
C GLN A 109 -1.47 -5.97 -0.91
N ALA A 110 -1.78 -5.95 -2.21
CA ALA A 110 -2.93 -6.69 -2.73
C ALA A 110 -2.74 -8.21 -2.62
N TYR A 111 -1.58 -8.74 -2.98
CA TYR A 111 -1.27 -10.16 -2.79
C TYR A 111 -1.24 -10.57 -1.32
N ALA A 112 -0.81 -9.69 -0.41
CA ALA A 112 -0.81 -9.94 1.03
C ALA A 112 -2.21 -10.26 1.58
N CYS A 113 -3.29 -9.76 0.94
CA CYS A 113 -4.66 -10.07 1.31
C CYS A 113 -5.02 -11.57 1.21
N ARG A 114 -4.16 -12.40 0.61
CA ARG A 114 -4.31 -13.87 0.51
C ARG A 114 -3.34 -14.63 1.40
N THR A 115 -2.70 -13.98 2.35
CA THR A 115 -1.72 -14.56 3.26
C THR A 115 -2.12 -14.38 4.73
N LEU A 116 -1.37 -14.98 5.62
CA LEU A 116 -1.55 -14.83 7.07
C LEU A 116 -1.32 -13.39 7.56
N ALA A 117 -0.64 -12.56 6.75
CA ALA A 117 -0.32 -11.17 7.12
C ALA A 117 -1.54 -10.27 7.39
N VAL A 118 -2.74 -10.68 6.97
CA VAL A 118 -3.98 -9.91 7.18
C VAL A 118 -4.95 -10.56 8.17
N GLU A 119 -4.58 -11.65 8.84
CA GLU A 119 -5.47 -12.35 9.78
C GLU A 119 -5.83 -11.47 10.98
N ASP A 120 -4.86 -10.73 11.51
CA ASP A 120 -5.03 -9.83 12.66
C ASP A 120 -5.46 -8.40 12.27
N SER A 121 -5.96 -8.20 11.04
CA SER A 121 -6.43 -6.89 10.59
C SER A 121 -7.59 -6.39 11.45
N LEU A 122 -7.56 -5.10 11.79
CA LEU A 122 -8.64 -4.45 12.53
C LEU A 122 -9.89 -4.33 11.63
N ILE A 123 -11.04 -4.72 12.17
CA ILE A 123 -12.31 -4.61 11.45
C ILE A 123 -12.84 -3.19 11.60
N ILE A 124 -12.88 -2.44 10.51
CA ILE A 124 -13.49 -1.10 10.44
C ILE A 124 -14.98 -1.20 10.14
N GLN A 125 -15.36 -2.11 9.25
CA GLN A 125 -16.76 -2.43 8.96
C GLN A 125 -16.92 -3.94 8.80
N HIS A 126 -17.91 -4.50 9.48
CA HIS A 126 -18.35 -5.86 9.21
C HIS A 126 -19.08 -5.95 7.87
N GLY A 127 -18.93 -7.07 7.20
CA GLY A 127 -19.58 -7.37 5.93
C GLY A 127 -19.41 -8.83 5.54
N ILE A 128 -19.89 -9.19 4.35
CA ILE A 128 -19.78 -10.54 3.81
C ILE A 128 -18.96 -10.45 2.52
N ALA A 129 -17.71 -10.93 2.59
CA ALA A 129 -16.86 -11.00 1.41
C ALA A 129 -17.28 -12.18 0.52
N GLU A 130 -17.33 -11.95 -0.79
CA GLU A 130 -17.37 -13.04 -1.76
C GLU A 130 -15.97 -13.65 -1.87
N GLU A 131 -15.86 -14.98 -1.79
CA GLU A 131 -14.58 -15.70 -1.72
C GLU A 131 -13.64 -15.39 -2.90
N ILE A 132 -14.20 -15.27 -4.10
CA ILE A 132 -13.49 -14.93 -5.35
C ILE A 132 -13.83 -13.54 -5.87
N GLY A 133 -14.51 -12.72 -5.04
CA GLY A 133 -14.83 -11.34 -5.36
C GLY A 133 -13.57 -10.47 -5.46
N VAL A 134 -13.66 -9.40 -6.25
CA VAL A 134 -12.56 -8.43 -6.36
C VAL A 134 -12.30 -7.80 -5.00
N VAL A 135 -11.04 -7.77 -4.59
CA VAL A 135 -10.57 -7.10 -3.37
C VAL A 135 -9.96 -5.76 -3.75
N GLY A 136 -10.40 -4.69 -3.11
CA GLY A 136 -9.74 -3.38 -3.23
C GLY A 136 -8.69 -3.20 -2.14
N VAL A 137 -7.57 -2.59 -2.49
CA VAL A 137 -6.55 -2.15 -1.53
C VAL A 137 -6.29 -0.66 -1.73
N ILE A 138 -6.28 0.09 -0.64
CA ILE A 138 -5.97 1.51 -0.61
C ILE A 138 -5.13 1.81 0.62
N GLY A 139 -4.18 2.72 0.52
CA GLY A 139 -3.41 3.06 1.71
C GLY A 139 -2.70 4.39 1.62
N ALA A 140 -2.78 5.12 2.71
CA ALA A 140 -2.14 6.42 2.88
C ALA A 140 -0.80 6.28 3.62
N GLY A 141 0.22 6.87 3.05
CA GLY A 141 1.55 7.02 3.60
C GLY A 141 2.14 8.36 3.19
N THR A 142 3.31 8.37 2.56
CA THR A 142 3.87 9.52 1.85
C THR A 142 3.01 9.86 0.63
N GLY A 143 2.55 8.84 -0.11
CA GLY A 143 1.57 8.91 -1.17
C GLY A 143 0.29 8.14 -0.82
N LEU A 144 -0.72 8.22 -1.68
CA LEU A 144 -1.96 7.47 -1.60
C LEU A 144 -1.94 6.35 -2.66
N GLY A 145 -1.59 5.15 -2.23
CA GLY A 145 -1.48 4.00 -3.11
C GLY A 145 -2.80 3.25 -3.28
N TYR A 146 -2.96 2.67 -4.45
CA TYR A 146 -4.11 1.87 -4.83
C TYR A 146 -3.69 0.58 -5.52
N SER A 147 -4.40 -0.50 -5.26
CA SER A 147 -4.29 -1.75 -6.02
C SER A 147 -5.59 -2.52 -5.91
N ALA A 148 -5.78 -3.48 -6.80
CA ALA A 148 -6.89 -4.43 -6.71
C ALA A 148 -6.36 -5.85 -6.87
N LEU A 149 -7.07 -6.82 -6.29
CA LEU A 149 -6.77 -8.23 -6.44
C LEU A 149 -8.01 -8.94 -7.01
N LEU A 150 -7.83 -9.66 -8.08
CA LEU A 150 -8.89 -10.45 -8.71
C LEU A 150 -8.46 -11.91 -8.86
N HIS A 151 -9.46 -12.80 -8.86
CA HIS A 151 -9.27 -14.22 -9.12
C HIS A 151 -9.75 -14.57 -10.54
N THR A 152 -8.88 -15.15 -11.33
CA THR A 152 -9.22 -15.61 -12.68
C THR A 152 -8.43 -16.84 -13.05
N HIS A 153 -9.07 -17.82 -13.73
CA HIS A 153 -8.44 -19.06 -14.18
C HIS A 153 -7.65 -19.81 -13.07
N GLY A 154 -8.17 -19.78 -11.84
CA GLY A 154 -7.51 -20.44 -10.69
C GLY A 154 -6.31 -19.69 -10.11
N THR A 155 -6.01 -18.48 -10.60
CA THR A 155 -4.87 -17.67 -10.19
C THR A 155 -5.32 -16.32 -9.68
N TRP A 156 -4.62 -15.78 -8.68
CA TRP A 156 -4.80 -14.43 -8.18
C TRP A 156 -3.90 -13.47 -8.96
N ILE A 157 -4.48 -12.38 -9.45
CA ILE A 157 -3.79 -11.34 -10.20
C ILE A 157 -4.03 -9.99 -9.53
N ALA A 158 -2.95 -9.34 -9.12
CA ALA A 158 -3.04 -7.96 -8.62
C ALA A 158 -2.91 -6.97 -9.78
N LEU A 159 -3.74 -5.93 -9.75
CA LEU A 159 -3.76 -4.83 -10.72
C LEU A 159 -3.11 -3.61 -10.09
N PRO A 160 -2.02 -3.09 -10.67
CA PRO A 160 -1.42 -1.83 -10.25
C PRO A 160 -2.35 -0.65 -10.57
N SER A 161 -2.26 0.41 -9.77
CA SER A 161 -3.00 1.65 -10.02
C SER A 161 -2.28 2.85 -9.44
N GLU A 162 -2.19 3.91 -10.20
CA GLU A 162 -1.74 5.24 -9.77
C GLU A 162 -2.95 6.16 -9.46
N GLY A 163 -3.99 5.58 -8.89
CA GLY A 163 -5.23 6.29 -8.54
C GLY A 163 -5.07 7.44 -7.56
N GLY A 164 -3.97 7.47 -6.79
CA GLY A 164 -3.62 8.60 -5.93
C GLY A 164 -3.40 9.92 -6.67
N HIS A 165 -2.99 9.84 -7.92
CA HIS A 165 -2.76 11.02 -8.78
C HIS A 165 -4.00 11.50 -9.52
N MET A 166 -5.15 10.84 -9.38
CA MET A 166 -6.42 11.33 -9.90
C MET A 166 -6.89 12.56 -9.13
N ALA A 167 -7.59 13.47 -9.83
CA ALA A 167 -8.25 14.62 -9.20
C ALA A 167 -9.21 14.15 -8.11
N PHE A 168 -9.10 14.75 -6.92
CA PHE A 168 -9.96 14.42 -5.78
C PHE A 168 -11.29 15.17 -5.88
N PRO A 169 -12.43 14.51 -5.69
CA PRO A 169 -13.73 15.16 -5.75
C PRO A 169 -14.07 15.90 -4.45
N PHE A 170 -14.47 17.16 -4.56
CA PHE A 170 -14.90 18.01 -3.45
C PHE A 170 -16.37 18.38 -3.59
N TYR A 171 -17.07 18.59 -2.45
CA TYR A 171 -18.48 18.93 -2.42
C TYR A 171 -18.73 20.17 -1.56
N GLY A 172 -19.54 21.08 -2.09
CA GLY A 172 -19.92 22.29 -1.39
C GLY A 172 -18.80 23.33 -1.31
N ARG A 173 -19.16 24.51 -0.81
CA ARG A 173 -18.31 25.70 -0.86
C ARG A 173 -17.02 25.55 -0.05
N ALA A 174 -17.12 25.07 1.18
CA ALA A 174 -15.97 24.99 2.08
C ALA A 174 -14.89 23.99 1.57
N GLU A 175 -15.32 22.85 1.00
CA GLU A 175 -14.37 21.89 0.41
C GLU A 175 -13.74 22.40 -0.89
N LEU A 176 -14.46 23.22 -1.68
CA LEU A 176 -13.90 23.88 -2.86
C LEU A 176 -12.87 24.96 -2.50
N GLU A 177 -13.13 25.74 -1.44
CA GLU A 177 -12.17 26.70 -0.88
C GLU A 177 -10.90 25.97 -0.36
N TYR A 178 -11.07 24.80 0.27
CA TYR A 178 -9.93 23.93 0.64
C TYR A 178 -9.18 23.40 -0.58
N ALA A 179 -9.87 22.97 -1.64
CA ALA A 179 -9.22 22.51 -2.85
C ALA A 179 -8.31 23.58 -3.49
N GLU A 180 -8.77 24.82 -3.54
CA GLU A 180 -7.97 25.96 -4.01
C GLU A 180 -6.76 26.19 -3.10
N PHE A 181 -6.95 26.17 -1.77
CA PHE A 181 -5.88 26.27 -0.78
C PHE A 181 -4.86 25.12 -0.95
N ASN A 182 -5.32 23.86 -1.09
CA ASN A 182 -4.47 22.69 -1.31
C ASN A 182 -3.59 22.86 -2.56
N CYS A 183 -4.18 23.28 -3.68
CA CYS A 183 -3.44 23.55 -4.93
C CYS A 183 -2.35 24.61 -4.75
N GLN A 184 -2.68 25.71 -4.06
CA GLN A 184 -1.72 26.80 -3.80
C GLN A 184 -0.54 26.34 -2.94
N ARG A 185 -0.83 25.54 -1.89
CA ARG A 185 0.20 25.07 -0.93
C ARG A 185 1.04 23.92 -1.49
N SER A 186 0.43 23.01 -2.24
CA SER A 186 1.13 21.87 -2.86
C SER A 186 1.84 22.21 -4.17
N GLY A 187 1.55 23.37 -4.76
CA GLY A 187 2.07 23.77 -6.07
C GLY A 187 1.49 22.97 -7.25
N ARG A 188 0.37 22.27 -7.05
CA ARG A 188 -0.28 21.43 -8.06
C ARG A 188 -1.40 22.18 -8.76
N ASN A 189 -1.69 21.81 -10.03
CA ASN A 189 -2.77 22.43 -10.80
C ASN A 189 -4.17 21.99 -10.34
N TRP A 190 -4.27 20.83 -9.69
CA TRP A 190 -5.48 20.30 -9.06
C TRP A 190 -5.10 19.53 -7.79
N ALA A 191 -6.02 19.44 -6.86
CA ALA A 191 -5.83 18.62 -5.67
C ALA A 191 -6.03 17.14 -6.03
N GLU A 192 -4.99 16.35 -5.85
CA GLU A 192 -4.96 14.91 -6.08
C GLU A 192 -5.24 14.16 -4.78
N GLY A 193 -5.62 12.89 -4.87
CA GLY A 193 -5.73 12.01 -3.70
C GLY A 193 -4.47 12.05 -2.82
N ASP A 194 -3.30 12.06 -3.45
CA ASP A 194 -1.98 12.19 -2.84
C ASP A 194 -1.79 13.44 -1.98
N SER A 195 -2.37 14.57 -2.39
CA SER A 195 -2.28 15.82 -1.62
C SER A 195 -3.40 15.98 -0.58
N VAL A 196 -4.38 15.06 -0.57
CA VAL A 196 -5.57 15.15 0.28
C VAL A 196 -5.62 14.07 1.35
N VAL A 197 -5.30 12.80 1.01
CA VAL A 197 -5.43 11.65 1.91
C VAL A 197 -4.05 11.04 2.18
N THR A 198 -3.14 11.85 2.70
CA THR A 198 -1.76 11.46 3.07
C THR A 198 -1.31 12.27 4.28
N GLY A 199 -0.07 12.09 4.72
CA GLY A 199 0.52 12.94 5.74
C GLY A 199 0.48 14.42 5.35
N LEU A 200 0.85 14.75 4.10
CA LEU A 200 0.74 16.12 3.57
C LEU A 200 -0.71 16.60 3.66
N GLY A 201 -1.68 15.80 3.25
CA GLY A 201 -3.10 16.15 3.29
C GLY A 201 -3.59 16.45 4.70
N LEU A 202 -3.14 15.68 5.70
CA LEU A 202 -3.47 15.91 7.09
C LEU A 202 -2.95 17.28 7.58
N SER A 203 -1.69 17.62 7.24
CA SER A 203 -1.10 18.93 7.55
C SER A 203 -1.85 20.08 6.86
N LEU A 204 -2.16 19.93 5.57
CA LEU A 204 -2.87 20.96 4.81
C LEU A 204 -4.31 21.19 5.29
N ILE A 205 -5.03 20.13 5.68
CA ILE A 205 -6.36 20.24 6.30
C ILE A 205 -6.25 20.99 7.63
N HIS A 206 -5.25 20.64 8.45
CA HIS A 206 -5.04 21.30 9.73
C HIS A 206 -4.74 22.79 9.54
N GLU A 207 -3.82 23.14 8.66
CA GLU A 207 -3.46 24.53 8.35
C GLU A 207 -4.66 25.33 7.82
N PHE A 208 -5.44 24.76 6.92
CA PHE A 208 -6.64 25.41 6.38
C PHE A 208 -7.66 25.73 7.46
N LEU A 209 -7.86 24.82 8.42
CA LEU A 209 -8.91 24.96 9.45
C LEU A 209 -8.47 25.81 10.65
N THR A 210 -7.17 25.82 10.98
CA THR A 210 -6.65 26.45 12.21
C THR A 210 -5.75 27.65 11.93
N GLY A 211 -5.15 27.74 10.75
CA GLY A 211 -4.09 28.69 10.42
C GLY A 211 -2.71 28.27 10.90
N GLU A 212 -2.56 27.10 11.57
CA GLU A 212 -1.31 26.61 12.11
C GLU A 212 -0.63 25.63 11.14
N THR A 213 0.62 25.88 10.78
CA THR A 213 1.42 24.98 9.93
C THR A 213 2.20 24.02 10.81
N LEU A 214 1.84 22.74 10.80
CA LEU A 214 2.47 21.68 11.56
C LEU A 214 2.88 20.51 10.63
N ALA A 215 3.94 19.79 11.01
CA ALA A 215 4.30 18.54 10.37
C ALA A 215 3.23 17.45 10.61
N PRO A 216 3.08 16.45 9.72
CA PRO A 216 2.04 15.43 9.85
C PRO A 216 2.05 14.69 11.21
N GLU A 217 3.23 14.43 11.73
CA GLU A 217 3.44 13.78 13.03
C GLU A 217 2.92 14.63 14.18
N ASP A 218 3.18 15.96 14.15
CA ASP A 218 2.74 16.90 15.17
C ASP A 218 1.22 17.09 15.12
N VAL A 219 0.64 17.16 13.91
CA VAL A 219 -0.82 17.18 13.74
C VAL A 219 -1.42 15.90 14.33
N SER A 220 -0.87 14.72 14.00
CA SER A 220 -1.37 13.43 14.51
C SER A 220 -1.37 13.37 16.03
N GLN A 221 -0.41 14.02 16.70
CA GLN A 221 -0.34 14.08 18.17
C GLN A 221 -1.28 15.12 18.78
N SER A 222 -1.60 16.19 18.04
CA SER A 222 -2.42 17.29 18.55
C SER A 222 -3.93 17.10 18.37
N ILE A 223 -4.34 16.30 17.37
CA ILE A 223 -5.76 16.10 17.08
C ILE A 223 -6.40 15.03 17.96
N THR A 224 -7.68 15.21 18.21
CA THR A 224 -8.57 14.24 18.86
C THR A 224 -9.70 13.87 17.90
N GLN A 225 -10.50 12.89 18.26
CA GLN A 225 -11.68 12.51 17.49
C GLN A 225 -12.67 13.69 17.28
N GLU A 226 -12.71 14.63 18.22
CA GLU A 226 -13.61 15.81 18.15
C GLU A 226 -13.05 16.93 17.25
N SER A 227 -11.78 16.89 16.88
CA SER A 227 -11.13 17.91 16.08
C SER A 227 -11.73 18.01 14.68
N GLU A 228 -11.95 19.21 14.18
CA GLU A 228 -12.42 19.42 12.79
C GLU A 228 -11.42 18.83 11.77
N THR A 229 -10.12 18.92 12.04
CA THR A 229 -9.07 18.27 11.21
C THR A 229 -9.30 16.77 11.09
N ALA A 230 -9.56 16.07 12.19
CA ALA A 230 -9.83 14.65 12.19
C ALA A 230 -11.11 14.31 11.41
N LYS A 231 -12.18 15.08 11.59
CA LYS A 231 -13.46 14.90 10.88
C LYS A 231 -13.31 15.08 9.37
N TRP A 232 -12.59 16.11 8.95
CA TRP A 232 -12.35 16.37 7.52
C TRP A 232 -11.48 15.29 6.89
N PHE A 233 -10.37 14.94 7.52
CA PHE A 233 -9.49 13.90 7.00
C PHE A 233 -10.22 12.55 6.93
N ALA A 234 -10.94 12.17 7.98
CA ALA A 234 -11.73 10.94 8.01
C ALA A 234 -12.79 10.91 6.89
N ARG A 235 -13.49 12.03 6.66
CA ARG A 235 -14.44 12.16 5.55
C ARG A 235 -13.76 11.97 4.19
N PHE A 236 -12.64 12.63 3.95
CA PHE A 236 -11.93 12.49 2.68
C PHE A 236 -11.38 11.09 2.49
N TYR A 237 -10.88 10.46 3.54
CA TYR A 237 -10.40 9.08 3.44
C TYR A 237 -11.57 8.10 3.15
N GLY A 238 -12.71 8.26 3.82
CA GLY A 238 -13.93 7.50 3.54
C GLY A 238 -14.40 7.66 2.09
N ARG A 239 -14.28 8.89 1.54
CA ARG A 239 -14.59 9.20 0.13
C ARG A 239 -13.65 8.49 -0.84
N ALA A 240 -12.35 8.49 -0.60
CA ALA A 240 -11.38 7.76 -1.40
C ALA A 240 -11.68 6.26 -1.39
N CYS A 241 -11.92 5.69 -0.20
CA CYS A 241 -12.29 4.29 -0.01
C CYS A 241 -13.59 3.93 -0.75
N ARG A 242 -14.64 4.76 -0.62
CA ARG A 242 -15.90 4.57 -1.37
C ARG A 242 -15.67 4.55 -2.87
N ASN A 243 -14.97 5.54 -3.39
CA ASN A 243 -14.77 5.68 -4.83
C ASN A 243 -14.00 4.49 -5.39
N TRP A 244 -12.97 4.00 -4.69
CA TRP A 244 -12.23 2.82 -5.09
C TRP A 244 -13.08 1.54 -5.02
N THR A 245 -13.82 1.36 -3.94
CA THR A 245 -14.75 0.23 -3.80
C THR A 245 -15.79 0.18 -4.92
N LEU A 246 -16.36 1.33 -5.29
CA LEU A 246 -17.31 1.44 -6.39
C LEU A 246 -16.66 1.22 -7.77
N ALA A 247 -15.47 1.76 -8.00
CA ALA A 247 -14.75 1.59 -9.27
C ALA A 247 -14.45 0.11 -9.57
N LEU A 248 -14.23 -0.68 -8.53
CA LEU A 248 -13.91 -2.10 -8.62
C LEU A 248 -15.13 -3.01 -8.45
N MET A 249 -16.24 -2.51 -7.92
CA MET A 249 -17.30 -3.36 -7.36
C MET A 249 -16.70 -4.42 -6.42
N ALA A 250 -15.97 -3.97 -5.40
CA ALA A 250 -15.11 -4.80 -4.56
C ALA A 250 -15.90 -5.72 -3.62
N HIS A 251 -16.57 -6.73 -4.16
CA HIS A 251 -17.32 -7.72 -3.40
C HIS A 251 -16.48 -8.60 -2.47
N GLY A 252 -15.17 -8.73 -2.76
CA GLY A 252 -14.22 -9.44 -1.91
C GLY A 252 -13.77 -8.64 -0.69
N GLY A 253 -14.17 -7.35 -0.59
CA GLY A 253 -13.82 -6.47 0.52
C GLY A 253 -12.84 -5.35 0.17
N LEU A 254 -12.65 -4.45 1.12
CA LEU A 254 -11.67 -3.37 1.05
C LEU A 254 -10.65 -3.54 2.17
N PHE A 255 -9.37 -3.53 1.82
CA PHE A 255 -8.26 -3.47 2.77
C PHE A 255 -7.62 -2.09 2.75
N ILE A 256 -7.56 -1.48 3.92
CA ILE A 256 -6.81 -0.25 4.15
C ILE A 256 -5.42 -0.66 4.62
N ALA A 257 -4.38 -0.12 3.99
CA ALA A 257 -2.98 -0.34 4.34
C ALA A 257 -2.27 1.01 4.57
N GLY A 258 -0.97 0.95 4.82
CA GLY A 258 -0.13 2.14 4.93
C GLY A 258 -0.06 2.74 6.33
N GLY A 259 1.10 3.35 6.59
CA GLY A 259 1.49 3.79 7.94
C GLY A 259 0.63 4.92 8.52
N MET A 260 -0.03 5.74 7.68
CA MET A 260 -0.89 6.82 8.16
C MET A 260 -2.09 6.26 8.95
N ALA A 261 -2.84 5.30 8.37
CA ALA A 261 -3.98 4.69 9.02
C ALA A 261 -3.56 3.77 10.18
N ALA A 262 -2.48 3.01 10.02
CA ALA A 262 -1.98 2.11 11.05
C ALA A 262 -1.56 2.86 12.33
N LYS A 263 -0.92 4.03 12.20
CA LYS A 263 -0.51 4.88 13.32
C LYS A 263 -1.63 5.74 13.87
N ASN A 264 -2.67 6.03 13.08
CA ASN A 264 -3.78 6.91 13.43
C ASN A 264 -5.12 6.19 13.20
N THR A 265 -5.32 5.06 13.86
CA THR A 265 -6.50 4.21 13.67
C THR A 265 -7.82 4.95 13.92
N MET A 266 -7.80 6.00 14.74
CA MET A 266 -8.97 6.85 15.00
C MET A 266 -9.51 7.51 13.74
N LEU A 267 -8.67 7.78 12.72
CA LEU A 267 -9.09 8.46 11.49
C LEU A 267 -9.96 7.57 10.59
N VAL A 268 -9.70 6.27 10.57
CA VAL A 268 -10.49 5.30 9.81
C VAL A 268 -11.63 4.68 10.63
N ASN A 269 -11.53 4.73 11.98
CA ASN A 269 -12.62 4.36 12.89
C ASN A 269 -13.58 5.54 13.19
N HIS A 270 -13.33 6.71 12.60
CA HIS A 270 -14.14 7.89 12.84
C HIS A 270 -15.55 7.75 12.22
N PRO A 271 -16.63 8.21 12.89
CA PRO A 271 -17.98 8.19 12.30
C PRO A 271 -18.06 8.85 10.92
N CYS A 272 -17.38 10.00 10.73
CA CYS A 272 -17.37 10.70 9.43
C CYS A 272 -16.73 9.86 8.30
N PHE A 273 -15.82 8.92 8.61
CA PHE A 273 -15.29 8.00 7.61
C PHE A 273 -16.37 7.08 7.07
N ILE A 274 -17.07 6.39 7.96
CA ILE A 274 -18.07 5.40 7.56
C ILE A 274 -19.33 6.04 6.96
N GLU A 275 -19.73 7.19 7.48
CA GLU A 275 -20.83 7.98 6.91
C GLU A 275 -20.53 8.38 5.46
N GLU A 276 -19.33 8.91 5.21
CA GLU A 276 -18.92 9.29 3.86
C GLU A 276 -18.70 8.08 2.95
N PHE A 277 -18.18 6.96 3.47
CA PHE A 277 -18.08 5.72 2.73
C PHE A 277 -19.44 5.22 2.23
N HIS A 278 -20.50 5.35 3.04
CA HIS A 278 -21.86 4.97 2.66
C HIS A 278 -22.60 6.02 1.81
N ASN A 279 -22.02 7.23 1.68
CA ASN A 279 -22.69 8.36 1.02
C ASN A 279 -22.72 8.19 -0.50
N THR A 280 -23.77 7.54 -0.99
CA THR A 280 -24.04 7.32 -2.42
C THR A 280 -25.53 7.31 -2.68
N HIS A 281 -25.93 7.72 -3.89
CA HIS A 281 -27.34 7.77 -4.27
C HIS A 281 -27.97 6.39 -4.50
N VAL A 282 -27.19 5.40 -4.96
CA VAL A 282 -27.71 4.12 -5.45
C VAL A 282 -27.11 2.93 -4.71
N TYR A 283 -25.81 2.93 -4.42
CA TYR A 283 -25.06 1.76 -3.97
C TYR A 283 -24.87 1.65 -2.45
N SER A 284 -25.70 2.36 -1.64
CA SER A 284 -25.54 2.38 -0.18
C SER A 284 -25.65 0.97 0.44
N ASN A 285 -26.56 0.13 -0.04
CA ASN A 285 -26.72 -1.25 0.44
C ASN A 285 -25.47 -2.10 0.10
N PHE A 286 -24.94 -1.96 -1.10
CA PHE A 286 -23.68 -2.62 -1.50
C PHE A 286 -22.54 -2.19 -0.58
N LEU A 287 -22.30 -0.90 -0.42
CA LEU A 287 -21.22 -0.39 0.41
C LEU A 287 -21.35 -0.83 1.88
N ARG A 288 -22.57 -0.93 2.41
CA ARG A 288 -22.82 -1.46 3.76
C ARG A 288 -22.51 -2.95 3.89
N SER A 289 -22.57 -3.73 2.80
CA SER A 289 -22.26 -5.16 2.80
C SER A 289 -20.77 -5.47 2.62
N VAL A 290 -19.97 -4.52 2.12
CA VAL A 290 -18.54 -4.71 1.88
C VAL A 290 -17.77 -4.69 3.21
N PRO A 291 -17.02 -5.74 3.57
CA PRO A 291 -16.17 -5.68 4.75
C PRO A 291 -14.99 -4.74 4.51
N ILE A 292 -14.68 -3.90 5.51
CA ILE A 292 -13.51 -3.03 5.51
C ILE A 292 -12.57 -3.46 6.62
N LYS A 293 -11.32 -3.72 6.29
CA LYS A 293 -10.27 -4.11 7.23
C LYS A 293 -9.08 -3.16 7.14
N LEU A 294 -8.50 -2.81 8.28
CA LEU A 294 -7.23 -2.10 8.35
C LEU A 294 -6.13 -3.10 8.65
N ASN A 295 -5.22 -3.28 7.70
CA ASN A 295 -4.02 -4.07 7.89
C ASN A 295 -2.94 -3.20 8.56
N THR A 296 -2.51 -3.60 9.76
CA THR A 296 -1.47 -2.93 10.54
C THR A 296 -0.14 -3.68 10.54
N ASN A 297 -0.07 -4.81 9.83
CA ASN A 297 1.14 -5.61 9.75
C ASN A 297 2.16 -4.93 8.82
N GLU A 298 3.26 -4.48 9.37
CA GLU A 298 4.34 -3.81 8.61
C GLU A 298 5.10 -4.74 7.67
N GLU A 299 4.97 -6.07 7.83
CA GLU A 299 5.62 -7.08 7.00
C GLU A 299 4.74 -7.54 5.84
N SER A 300 3.52 -7.02 5.73
CA SER A 300 2.55 -7.46 4.71
C SER A 300 3.09 -7.35 3.28
N GLY A 301 3.91 -6.35 2.96
CA GLY A 301 4.58 -6.25 1.67
C GLY A 301 5.48 -7.45 1.35
N LEU A 302 6.21 -7.98 2.36
CA LEU A 302 7.03 -9.18 2.21
C LEU A 302 6.18 -10.43 1.96
N PHE A 303 5.10 -10.61 2.71
CA PHE A 303 4.16 -11.72 2.51
C PHE A 303 3.51 -11.67 1.13
N GLY A 304 3.12 -10.50 0.68
CA GLY A 304 2.54 -10.33 -0.66
C GLY A 304 3.54 -10.60 -1.79
N ALA A 305 4.78 -10.14 -1.65
CA ALA A 305 5.85 -10.45 -2.57
C ALA A 305 6.13 -11.97 -2.61
N ALA A 306 6.19 -12.63 -1.44
CA ALA A 306 6.35 -14.08 -1.35
C ALA A 306 5.18 -14.83 -2.00
N PHE A 307 3.93 -14.36 -1.80
CA PHE A 307 2.76 -14.95 -2.44
C PHE A 307 2.81 -14.83 -3.97
N TYR A 308 3.24 -13.69 -4.50
CA TYR A 308 3.44 -13.55 -5.94
C TYR A 308 4.56 -14.48 -6.45
N ALA A 309 5.71 -14.51 -5.77
CA ALA A 309 6.83 -15.33 -6.16
C ALA A 309 6.51 -16.84 -6.10
N GLN A 310 5.65 -17.27 -5.19
CA GLN A 310 5.16 -18.65 -5.13
C GLN A 310 4.42 -19.04 -6.41
N GLN A 311 3.69 -18.11 -7.05
CA GLN A 311 3.01 -18.38 -8.30
C GLN A 311 3.98 -18.60 -9.47
N LEU A 312 5.23 -18.10 -9.37
CA LEU A 312 6.27 -18.33 -10.39
C LEU A 312 6.84 -19.76 -10.35
N LEU A 313 6.69 -20.50 -9.24
CA LEU A 313 7.18 -21.88 -9.11
C LEU A 313 6.48 -22.90 -10.05
N GLY A 314 5.33 -22.57 -10.60
CA GLY A 314 4.54 -23.46 -11.48
C GLY A 314 4.40 -22.95 -12.91
N SER A 315 5.16 -21.93 -13.30
CA SER A 315 5.04 -21.23 -14.59
C SER A 315 6.17 -21.69 -15.54
N GLU A 316 6.28 -22.98 -15.85
CA GLU A 316 7.07 -23.52 -16.97
C GLU A 316 6.18 -23.87 -18.16
#